data_068dfa55027ed2eabaa012bcae74557b
#
_entry.id   068dfa55027ed2eabaa012bcae74557b
#
_cell.length_a   1.000
_cell.length_b   1.000
_cell.length_c   1.000
_cell.angle_alpha   90.00
_cell.angle_beta   90.00
_cell.angle_gamma   90.00
#
_symmetry.space_group_name_H-M   'P 1'
#
loop_
_entity.id
_entity.type
_entity.pdbx_description
1 polymer ?
#
loop_
_entity_poly.entity_id
_entity_poly.type
_entity_poly.pdbx_seq_one_letter_code
_entity_poly.pdbx_strand_id
1 'polypeptide(L)'
;MPTTQIEKYHVIYSANTFRRRIGLMAGGAYIGQLVFHANGAALPQDGLNGTQPQLHYHLDDFQNAIDLLRNEKPVYLLYSGSGGGFENALVTDPETVGEGEAGGLRFVGR
;
A
#
# COMPACT_ATOMS: atom_id res chain seq x y z
N MET A 1 6.02 16.48 -0.43
CA MET A 1 5.11 15.53 -1.02
C MET A 1 4.08 15.12 0.00
N PRO A 2 2.82 15.04 -0.39
CA PRO A 2 1.77 14.72 0.58
C PRO A 2 1.81 13.26 0.97
N THR A 3 2.16 13.01 2.22
CA THR A 3 2.12 11.67 2.79
C THR A 3 1.24 11.68 4.02
N THR A 4 0.60 10.53 4.26
CA THR A 4 -0.24 10.34 5.44
C THR A 4 0.16 9.02 6.06
N GLN A 5 0.47 9.02 7.35
CA GLN A 5 0.83 7.79 8.04
C GLN A 5 -0.39 6.87 8.13
N ILE A 6 -0.20 5.61 7.77
CA ILE A 6 -1.24 4.60 7.82
C ILE A 6 -1.18 3.96 9.20
N GLU A 7 -2.32 3.94 9.91
CA GLU A 7 -2.39 3.37 11.24
C GLU A 7 -2.96 1.97 11.23
N LYS A 8 -3.92 1.72 10.34
CA LYS A 8 -4.56 0.41 10.21
C LYS A 8 -4.83 0.11 8.76
N TYR A 9 -4.93 -1.16 8.43
CA TYR A 9 -5.33 -1.57 7.09
C TYR A 9 -6.40 -2.65 7.20
N HIS A 10 -7.26 -2.70 6.18
CA HIS A 10 -8.42 -3.58 6.14
C HIS A 10 -8.38 -4.35 4.83
N VAL A 11 -8.12 -5.65 4.89
CA VAL A 11 -8.01 -6.47 3.68
C VAL A 11 -9.39 -6.98 3.31
N ILE A 12 -9.78 -6.74 2.05
CA ILE A 12 -11.03 -7.24 1.50
C ILE A 12 -10.68 -8.20 0.37
N TYR A 13 -10.72 -9.47 0.68
CA TYR A 13 -10.35 -10.54 -0.24
C TYR A 13 -11.60 -11.03 -0.95
N SER A 14 -12.10 -10.19 -1.85
CA SER A 14 -13.37 -10.44 -2.54
C SER A 14 -13.27 -11.60 -3.51
N ALA A 15 -14.39 -12.27 -3.68
CA ALA A 15 -14.56 -13.32 -4.68
C ALA A 15 -15.29 -12.75 -5.90
N ASN A 16 -15.37 -13.56 -6.94
CA ASN A 16 -16.15 -13.27 -8.14
C ASN A 16 -15.63 -12.04 -8.87
N THR A 17 -16.54 -11.15 -9.22
CA THR A 17 -16.20 -9.98 -10.03
C THR A 17 -15.77 -8.78 -9.23
N PHE A 18 -15.91 -8.82 -7.92
CA PHE A 18 -15.45 -7.71 -7.09
C PHE A 18 -13.93 -7.73 -6.96
N ARG A 19 -13.31 -6.58 -7.08
CA ARG A 19 -11.86 -6.50 -7.00
C ARG A 19 -11.41 -6.62 -5.56
N ARG A 20 -10.26 -7.27 -5.34
CA ARG A 20 -9.62 -7.31 -4.04
C ARG A 20 -9.11 -5.93 -3.72
N ARG A 21 -9.25 -5.55 -2.46
CA ARG A 21 -8.92 -4.20 -2.04
C ARG A 21 -8.29 -4.21 -0.67
N ILE A 22 -7.51 -3.18 -0.39
CA ILE A 22 -6.99 -2.94 0.96
C ILE A 22 -7.36 -1.52 1.32
N GLY A 23 -8.21 -1.36 2.32
CA GLY A 23 -8.54 -0.05 2.86
C GLY A 23 -7.45 0.42 3.80
N LEU A 24 -7.10 1.69 3.72
CA LEU A 24 -6.06 2.30 4.55
C LEU A 24 -6.71 3.28 5.49
N MET A 25 -6.34 3.23 6.76
CA MET A 25 -7.02 4.01 7.80
C MET A 25 -6.03 4.78 8.67
N ALA A 26 -6.45 5.94 9.10
CA ALA A 26 -5.76 6.75 10.09
C ALA A 26 -6.77 7.60 10.82
N GLY A 27 -6.58 7.79 12.12
CA GLY A 27 -7.48 8.61 12.91
C GLY A 27 -8.90 8.09 12.96
N GLY A 28 -9.09 6.78 12.81
CA GLY A 28 -10.42 6.19 12.85
C GLY A 28 -11.22 6.30 11.58
N ALA A 29 -10.61 6.76 10.49
CA ALA A 29 -11.29 6.93 9.21
C ALA A 29 -10.44 6.38 8.07
N TYR A 30 -11.09 6.05 6.95
CA TYR A 30 -10.36 5.65 5.75
C TYR A 30 -9.67 6.87 5.14
N ILE A 31 -8.40 6.69 4.75
CA ILE A 31 -7.61 7.74 4.11
C ILE A 31 -7.28 7.40 2.66
N GLY A 32 -7.57 6.18 2.22
CA GLY A 32 -7.31 5.77 0.85
C GLY A 32 -7.55 4.28 0.69
N GLN A 33 -7.25 3.79 -0.51
CA GLN A 33 -7.55 2.41 -0.85
C GLN A 33 -6.57 1.92 -1.92
N LEU A 34 -6.16 0.66 -1.80
CA LEU A 34 -5.42 -0.04 -2.85
C LEU A 34 -6.39 -0.97 -3.54
N VAL A 35 -6.45 -0.91 -4.88
CA VAL A 35 -7.36 -1.73 -5.68
C VAL A 35 -6.53 -2.63 -6.58
N PHE A 36 -6.84 -3.92 -6.62
CA PHE A 36 -6.03 -4.91 -7.33
C PHE A 36 -6.80 -5.47 -8.51
N HIS A 37 -6.15 -5.47 -9.67
CA HIS A 37 -6.74 -5.85 -10.94
C HIS A 37 -6.08 -7.11 -11.47
N ALA A 38 -6.74 -7.80 -12.39
CA ALA A 38 -6.20 -9.02 -12.98
C ALA A 38 -4.81 -8.76 -13.56
N ASN A 39 -3.91 -9.73 -13.38
CA ASN A 39 -2.56 -9.62 -13.93
C ASN A 39 -2.63 -9.46 -15.45
N GLY A 40 -1.83 -8.55 -15.98
CA GLY A 40 -1.83 -8.26 -17.39
C GLY A 40 -2.90 -7.30 -17.86
N ALA A 41 -3.87 -6.96 -17.00
CA ALA A 41 -4.89 -5.98 -17.36
C ALA A 41 -4.29 -4.57 -17.34
N ALA A 42 -4.82 -3.69 -18.18
CA ALA A 42 -4.43 -2.28 -18.11
C ALA A 42 -4.93 -1.70 -16.80
N LEU A 43 -4.06 -0.99 -16.09
CA LEU A 43 -4.44 -0.37 -14.84
C LEU A 43 -5.10 0.98 -15.11
N PRO A 44 -6.21 1.28 -14.40
CA PRO A 44 -6.73 2.64 -14.41
C PRO A 44 -5.71 3.60 -13.84
N GLN A 45 -5.85 4.87 -14.15
CA GLN A 45 -5.02 5.87 -13.51
C GLN A 45 -5.40 5.97 -12.03
N ASP A 46 -4.39 6.15 -11.18
CA ASP A 46 -4.65 6.46 -9.78
C ASP A 46 -5.38 7.78 -9.70
N GLY A 47 -6.25 7.91 -8.72
CA GLY A 47 -7.04 9.11 -8.60
C GLY A 47 -7.78 9.16 -7.28
N LEU A 48 -8.69 10.11 -7.18
CA LEU A 48 -9.49 10.30 -5.98
C LEU A 48 -10.87 9.70 -6.18
N ASN A 49 -11.35 9.02 -5.15
CA ASN A 49 -12.74 8.64 -5.01
C ASN A 49 -13.30 9.53 -3.90
N GLY A 50 -13.97 10.60 -4.29
CA GLY A 50 -14.27 11.66 -3.32
C GLY A 50 -12.98 12.35 -2.91
N THR A 51 -12.64 12.29 -1.62
CA THR A 51 -11.39 12.86 -1.11
C THR A 51 -10.33 11.81 -0.85
N GLN A 52 -10.60 10.54 -1.15
CA GLN A 52 -9.71 9.44 -0.80
C GLN A 52 -8.95 8.95 -2.03
N PRO A 53 -7.61 8.93 -1.98
CA PRO A 53 -6.83 8.33 -3.06
C PRO A 53 -7.12 6.86 -3.27
N GLN A 54 -7.18 6.46 -4.53
CA GLN A 54 -7.21 5.06 -4.93
C GLN A 54 -5.99 4.77 -5.77
N LEU A 55 -5.19 3.80 -5.35
CA LEU A 55 -4.01 3.35 -6.07
C LEU A 55 -4.32 2.00 -6.67
N HIS A 56 -3.87 1.79 -7.91
CA HIS A 56 -4.20 0.59 -8.67
C HIS A 56 -2.97 -0.27 -8.89
N TYR A 57 -3.08 -1.55 -8.61
CA TYR A 57 -2.01 -2.53 -8.73
C TYR A 57 -2.54 -3.78 -9.42
N HIS A 58 -1.63 -4.64 -9.83
CA HIS A 58 -2.01 -5.99 -10.29
C HIS A 58 -2.10 -6.95 -9.13
N LEU A 59 -2.82 -8.06 -9.32
CA LEU A 59 -3.01 -9.07 -8.27
C LEU A 59 -1.70 -9.67 -7.79
N ASP A 60 -0.67 -9.72 -8.65
CA ASP A 60 0.64 -10.20 -8.24
C ASP A 60 1.22 -9.39 -7.08
N ASP A 61 0.81 -8.15 -6.93
CA ASP A 61 1.31 -7.28 -5.87
C ASP A 61 0.50 -7.35 -4.58
N PHE A 62 -0.59 -8.11 -4.58
CA PHE A 62 -1.51 -8.13 -3.44
C PHE A 62 -0.81 -8.60 -2.16
N GLN A 63 -0.12 -9.73 -2.23
CA GLN A 63 0.57 -10.27 -1.07
C GLN A 63 1.71 -9.36 -0.63
N ASN A 64 2.43 -8.77 -1.59
CA ASN A 64 3.51 -7.84 -1.27
C ASN A 64 3.01 -6.63 -0.50
N ALA A 65 1.86 -6.10 -0.89
CA ALA A 65 1.27 -4.97 -0.19
C ALA A 65 0.87 -5.35 1.24
N ILE A 66 0.28 -6.53 1.42
CA ILE A 66 -0.09 -7.02 2.75
C ILE A 66 1.16 -7.19 3.60
N ASP A 67 2.22 -7.78 3.04
CA ASP A 67 3.45 -8.01 3.79
C ASP A 67 4.09 -6.69 4.21
N LEU A 68 4.09 -5.71 3.34
CA LEU A 68 4.61 -4.38 3.67
C LEU A 68 3.83 -3.76 4.83
N LEU A 69 2.51 -3.77 4.73
CA LEU A 69 1.66 -3.17 5.76
C LEU A 69 1.76 -3.89 7.09
N ARG A 70 1.94 -5.21 7.06
CA ARG A 70 2.00 -6.02 8.27
C ARG A 70 3.35 -5.94 8.97
N ASN A 71 4.43 -5.88 8.20
CA ASN A 71 5.77 -6.05 8.73
C ASN A 71 6.55 -4.76 8.93
N GLU A 72 6.18 -3.68 8.24
CA GLU A 72 6.91 -2.42 8.31
C GLU A 72 6.16 -1.42 9.17
N LYS A 73 6.92 -0.55 9.84
CA LYS A 73 6.36 0.50 10.67
C LYS A 73 7.39 1.61 10.81
N PRO A 74 7.08 2.85 10.46
CA PRO A 74 5.80 3.30 9.91
C PRO A 74 5.66 3.07 8.40
N VAL A 75 4.44 3.05 7.91
CA VAL A 75 4.13 3.04 6.49
C VAL A 75 3.26 4.24 6.18
N TYR A 76 3.54 4.90 5.08
CA TYR A 76 2.81 6.10 4.66
C TYR A 76 2.16 5.89 3.31
N LEU A 77 1.00 6.52 3.14
CA LEU A 77 0.37 6.64 1.83
C LEU A 77 0.88 7.93 1.18
N LEU A 78 1.52 7.79 0.02
CA LEU A 78 1.95 8.92 -0.79
C LEU A 78 0.98 9.06 -1.95
N TYR A 79 0.33 10.21 -2.05
CA TYR A 79 -0.51 10.52 -3.19
C TYR A 79 -0.12 11.90 -3.73
N SER A 80 0.43 11.92 -4.95
CA SER A 80 0.90 13.16 -5.57
C SER A 80 -0.06 13.70 -6.62
N GLY A 81 -0.97 12.87 -7.14
CA GLY A 81 -1.92 13.30 -8.15
C GLY A 81 -2.30 12.18 -9.09
N SER A 82 -3.12 12.50 -10.07
CA SER A 82 -3.56 11.57 -11.09
C SER A 82 -2.70 11.69 -12.34
N GLY A 83 -2.51 10.56 -13.03
CA GLY A 83 -1.85 10.55 -14.31
C GLY A 83 -0.40 10.13 -14.23
N GLY A 84 0.20 9.98 -15.39
CA GLY A 84 1.51 9.35 -15.52
C GLY A 84 2.68 10.15 -14.99
N GLY A 85 2.49 11.43 -14.70
CA GLY A 85 3.57 12.27 -14.18
C GLY A 85 3.65 12.31 -12.65
N PHE A 86 2.80 11.55 -11.96
CA PHE A 86 2.73 11.61 -10.51
C PHE A 86 3.01 10.24 -9.92
N GLU A 87 3.84 10.20 -8.89
CA GLU A 87 4.12 8.97 -8.17
C GLU A 87 3.16 8.82 -7.00
N ASN A 88 2.52 7.67 -6.91
CA ASN A 88 1.65 7.31 -5.80
C ASN A 88 2.09 5.96 -5.27
N ALA A 89 2.20 5.81 -3.96
CA ALA A 89 2.88 4.63 -3.43
C ALA A 89 2.59 4.44 -1.95
N LEU A 90 2.96 3.24 -1.47
CA LEU A 90 3.21 3.03 -0.05
C LEU A 90 4.69 3.25 0.17
N VAL A 91 5.05 4.03 1.18
CA VAL A 91 6.45 4.32 1.45
C VAL A 91 6.77 4.09 2.91
N THR A 92 8.02 3.77 3.19
CA THR A 92 8.53 3.58 4.55
C THR A 92 9.61 4.60 4.81
N ASP A 93 10.00 4.75 6.08
CA ASP A 93 11.17 5.55 6.39
C ASP A 93 12.44 4.83 5.92
N PRO A 94 13.50 5.57 5.58
CA PRO A 94 14.77 4.94 5.23
C PRO A 94 15.28 4.07 6.38
N GLU A 95 15.89 2.94 6.01
CA GLU A 95 16.47 2.00 6.98
C GLU A 95 17.90 1.69 6.58
N THR A 96 18.70 1.35 7.59
CA THR A 96 20.05 0.87 7.32
C THR A 96 19.99 -0.49 6.64
N VAL A 97 20.81 -0.67 5.61
CA VAL A 97 20.86 -1.93 4.86
C VAL A 97 21.15 -3.08 5.81
N GLY A 98 20.31 -4.12 5.74
CA GLY A 98 20.46 -5.31 6.58
C GLY A 98 19.76 -5.25 7.91
N GLU A 99 19.26 -4.10 8.32
CA GLU A 99 18.66 -3.94 9.64
C GLU A 99 17.36 -4.72 9.79
N GLY A 100 16.56 -4.77 8.74
CA GLY A 100 15.31 -5.52 8.79
C GLY A 100 15.53 -6.99 8.98
N GLU A 101 16.59 -7.52 8.42
CA GLU A 101 16.97 -8.92 8.58
C GLU A 101 17.35 -9.21 10.02
N ALA A 102 18.14 -8.34 10.62
CA ALA A 102 18.58 -8.52 11.99
C ALA A 102 17.41 -8.48 12.96
N GLY A 103 16.46 -7.64 12.67
CA GLY A 103 15.28 -7.56 13.50
C GLY A 103 14.44 -8.81 13.42
N GLY A 104 14.57 -9.48 12.37
CA GLY A 104 13.95 -10.75 12.22
C GLY A 104 14.75 -11.77 12.90
N LEU A 105 15.36 -11.60 13.14
CA LEU A 105 16.00 -12.37 13.47
C LEU A 105 17.06 -12.32 13.91
N ARG A 106 17.13 -11.88 14.19
CA ARG A 106 18.13 -11.55 14.34
C ARG A 106 19.02 -12.24 14.74
N PHE A 107 18.99 -12.60 14.45
CA PHE A 107 19.81 -13.21 14.30
C PHE A 107 20.67 -13.36 14.45
N VAL A 108 20.47 -13.20 14.68
CA VAL A 108 21.29 -13.19 14.50
C VAL A 108 22.16 -13.38 14.37
N GLY A 109 22.31 -13.31 14.57
CA GLY A 109 23.41 -13.32 14.37
C GLY A 109 23.74 -13.02 13.41
N ARG A 110 23.65 -12.76 13.12
CA ARG A 110 24.06 -12.50 12.09
C ARG A 110 25.11 -12.19 12.03
#